data_452232e5dcbcf816e1fd80862e2ff101
#
_entry.id   452232e5dcbcf816e1fd80862e2ff101
#
_cell.length_a   1.000
_cell.length_b   1.000
_cell.length_c   1.000
_cell.angle_alpha   90.00
_cell.angle_beta   90.00
_cell.angle_gamma   90.00
#
_symmetry.space_group_name_H-M   'P 1'
#
loop_
_entity.id
_entity.type
_entity.pdbx_description
1 polymer ?
#
loop_
_entity_poly.entity_id
_entity_poly.type
_entity_poly.pdbx_seq_one_letter_code
_entity_poly.pdbx_strand_id
1 'polypeptide(L)' 'MKYKVVLNESEEGFSVSCPGLPGCWSQGATEEEALENIQDAIAEYLAVVDELVQGQQVREVSVAS' A
#
# COMPACT_ATOMS: atom_id res chain seq x y z
N MET A 1 12.57 2.34 -0.52
CA MET A 1 11.73 2.64 0.65
C MET A 1 11.00 1.39 1.10
N LYS A 2 10.92 1.18 2.41
CA LYS A 2 10.28 -0.03 2.96
C LYS A 2 8.96 0.33 3.62
N TYR A 3 7.94 -0.47 3.37
CA TYR A 3 6.65 -0.35 4.02
C TYR A 3 6.37 -1.59 4.83
N LYS A 4 5.83 -1.40 6.02
CA LYS A 4 5.37 -2.53 6.83
C LYS A 4 3.97 -2.91 6.37
N VAL A 5 3.74 -4.21 6.23
CA VAL A 5 2.43 -4.73 5.83
C VAL A 5 1.95 -5.74 6.87
N VAL A 6 0.64 -5.88 6.97
CA VAL A 6 0.01 -6.83 7.88
C VAL A 6 -0.58 -7.96 7.06
N LEU A 7 -0.19 -9.18 7.38
CA LEU A 7 -0.65 -10.37 6.68
C LEU A 7 -1.69 -11.09 7.53
N ASN A 8 -2.79 -11.46 6.89
CA ASN A 8 -3.85 -12.26 7.53
C ASN A 8 -4.10 -13.52 6.71
N GLU A 9 -4.18 -14.65 7.39
CA GLU A 9 -4.49 -15.91 6.76
C GLU A 9 -5.94 -16.28 7.05
N SER A 10 -6.64 -16.78 6.04
CA SER A 10 -8.01 -17.26 6.17
C SER A 10 -8.17 -18.54 5.37
N GLU A 11 -9.36 -19.18 5.45
CA GLU A 11 -9.63 -20.37 4.69
C GLU A 11 -9.58 -20.14 3.18
N GLU A 12 -9.78 -18.90 2.76
CA GLU A 12 -9.79 -18.54 1.35
C GLU A 12 -8.42 -18.12 0.82
N GLY A 13 -7.41 -18.04 1.71
CA GLY A 13 -6.07 -17.65 1.31
C GLY A 13 -5.50 -16.59 2.23
N PHE A 14 -4.71 -15.70 1.67
CA PHE A 14 -4.04 -14.65 2.42
C PHE A 14 -4.51 -13.27 1.98
N SER A 15 -4.66 -12.37 2.93
CA SER A 15 -4.88 -10.96 2.65
C SER A 15 -3.77 -10.17 3.30
N VAL A 16 -3.45 -9.02 2.72
CA VAL A 16 -2.36 -8.18 3.21
C VAL A 16 -2.78 -6.72 3.06
N SER A 17 -2.41 -5.92 4.04
CA SER A 17 -2.70 -4.49 4.01
C SER A 17 -1.45 -3.70 4.37
N CYS A 18 -1.43 -2.44 3.95
CA CYS A 18 -0.34 -1.52 4.29
C CYS A 18 -0.91 -0.39 5.16
N PRO A 19 -0.74 -0.47 6.49
CA PRO A 19 -1.32 0.55 7.36
C PRO A 19 -0.84 1.97 7.10
N GLY A 20 0.36 2.12 6.55
CA GLY A 20 0.90 3.43 6.20
C GLY A 20 0.22 4.09 5.00
N LEU A 21 -0.56 3.31 4.24
CA LEU A 21 -1.26 3.79 3.05
C LEU A 21 -2.73 3.37 3.16
N PRO A 22 -3.59 4.20 3.76
CA PRO A 22 -4.99 3.84 3.98
C PRO A 22 -5.69 3.38 2.71
N GLY A 23 -6.38 2.24 2.81
CA GLY A 23 -7.08 1.67 1.66
C GLY A 23 -6.20 0.83 0.74
N CYS A 24 -4.91 0.73 1.01
CA CYS A 24 -4.01 -0.09 0.21
C CYS A 24 -3.98 -1.50 0.78
N TRP A 25 -4.50 -2.46 0.01
CA TRP A 25 -4.52 -3.85 0.42
C TRP A 25 -4.50 -4.76 -0.80
N SER A 26 -4.18 -6.02 -0.60
CA SER A 26 -4.21 -7.01 -1.66
C SER A 26 -4.45 -8.39 -1.07
N GLN A 27 -4.46 -9.41 -1.93
CA GLN A 27 -4.70 -10.77 -1.50
C GLN A 27 -4.00 -11.74 -2.45
N GLY A 28 -3.90 -12.99 -2.03
CA GLY A 28 -3.33 -14.05 -2.85
C GLY A 28 -3.66 -15.41 -2.26
N ALA A 29 -3.49 -16.46 -3.05
CA ALA A 29 -3.72 -17.82 -2.59
C ALA A 29 -2.61 -18.30 -1.65
N THR A 30 -1.43 -17.70 -1.75
CA THR A 30 -0.29 -17.99 -0.89
C THR A 30 0.26 -16.69 -0.32
N GLU A 31 1.07 -16.80 0.74
CA GLU A 31 1.73 -15.65 1.31
C GLU A 31 2.60 -14.93 0.28
N GLU A 32 3.37 -15.69 -0.49
CA GLU A 32 4.25 -15.12 -1.51
C GLU A 32 3.45 -14.34 -2.55
N GLU A 33 2.34 -14.89 -3.00
CA GLU A 33 1.48 -14.23 -3.98
C GLU A 33 0.88 -12.94 -3.39
N ALA A 34 0.39 -13.00 -2.15
CA ALA A 34 -0.16 -11.82 -1.50
C ALA A 34 0.88 -10.72 -1.36
N LEU A 35 2.12 -11.08 -0.99
CA LEU A 35 3.19 -10.10 -0.85
C LEU A 35 3.62 -9.49 -2.18
N GLU A 36 3.64 -10.26 -3.25
CA GLU A 36 3.90 -9.73 -4.58
C GLU A 36 2.79 -8.76 -5.00
N ASN A 37 1.55 -9.15 -4.75
CA ASN A 37 0.41 -8.33 -5.13
C ASN A 37 0.36 -7.01 -4.37
N ILE A 38 0.72 -7.00 -3.08
CA ILE A 38 0.74 -5.75 -2.32
C ILE A 38 1.84 -4.81 -2.81
N GLN A 39 2.96 -5.33 -3.30
CA GLN A 39 3.99 -4.49 -3.87
C GLN A 39 3.45 -3.72 -5.09
N ASP A 40 2.72 -4.39 -5.95
CA ASP A 40 2.10 -3.75 -7.10
C ASP A 40 1.03 -2.74 -6.66
N ALA A 41 0.24 -3.09 -5.66
CA ALA A 41 -0.78 -2.21 -5.14
C ALA A 41 -0.17 -0.94 -4.54
N ILE A 42 0.94 -1.05 -3.82
CA ILE A 42 1.64 0.10 -3.26
C ILE A 42 2.16 1.00 -4.39
N ALA A 43 2.76 0.41 -5.41
CA ALA A 43 3.27 1.19 -6.54
C ALA A 43 2.15 1.96 -7.24
N GLU A 44 1.02 1.33 -7.47
CA GLU A 44 -0.13 1.98 -8.08
C GLU A 44 -0.71 3.06 -7.18
N TYR A 45 -0.80 2.80 -5.88
CA TYR A 45 -1.30 3.78 -4.92
C TYR A 45 -0.46 5.06 -4.96
N LEU A 46 0.85 4.92 -4.94
CA LEU A 46 1.74 6.07 -4.95
C LEU A 46 1.68 6.82 -6.28
N ALA A 47 1.52 6.12 -7.38
CA ALA A 47 1.38 6.75 -8.70
C ALA A 47 0.09 7.58 -8.78
N VAL A 48 -1.01 7.06 -8.24
CA VAL A 48 -2.29 7.78 -8.25
C VAL A 48 -2.22 9.01 -7.36
N VAL A 49 -1.58 8.91 -6.19
CA VAL A 49 -1.40 10.07 -5.31
C VAL A 49 -0.60 11.16 -6.02
N ASP A 50 0.46 10.79 -6.72
CA ASP A 50 1.25 11.75 -7.50
C ASP A 50 0.38 12.46 -8.56
N GLU A 51 -0.44 11.70 -9.28
CA GLU A 51 -1.34 12.27 -10.28
C GLU A 51 -2.35 13.23 -9.66
N LEU A 52 -2.88 12.89 -8.49
CA LEU A 52 -3.89 13.71 -7.82
C LEU A 52 -3.34 15.07 -7.39
N VAL A 53 -2.05 15.15 -7.09
CA VAL A 53 -1.46 16.43 -6.68
C VAL A 53 -0.76 17.15 -7.83
N GLN A 54 -0.72 16.56 -9.01
CA GLN A 54 -0.10 17.17 -10.17
C GLN A 54 -0.87 18.44 -10.56
N GLY A 55 -0.14 19.54 -10.77
CA GLY A 55 -0.75 20.81 -11.09
C GLY A 55 -1.26 21.58 -9.87
N GLN A 56 -1.18 21.01 -8.69
CA GLN A 56 -1.57 21.68 -7.45
C GLN A 56 -0.38 22.41 -6.84
N GLN A 57 -0.66 23.33 -5.96
CA GLN A 57 0.40 23.97 -5.17
C GLN A 57 0.71 23.03 -3.99
N VAL A 58 1.78 22.28 -4.12
CA VAL A 58 2.15 21.28 -3.13
C VAL A 58 3.22 21.85 -2.19
N ARG A 59 3.02 21.63 -0.91
CA ARG A 59 3.98 22.01 0.13
C ARG A 59 4.20 20.83 1.06
N GLU A 60 5.42 20.66 1.48
CA GLU A 60 5.74 19.64 2.46
C GLU A 60 5.79 20.29 3.84
N VAL A 61 5.22 19.63 4.82
CA VAL A 61 5.29 20.08 6.20
C VAL A 61 5.88 18.96 7.05
N SER A 62 6.69 19.34 8.03
CA SER A 62 7.23 18.38 8.97
C SER A 62 6.31 18.30 10.18
N VAL A 63 6.04 17.08 10.60
CA VAL A 63 5.19 16.85 11.76
C VAL A 63 6.07 16.33 12.89
N ALA A 64 6.06 17.05 14.02
CA ALA A 64 6.78 16.60 15.19
C ALA A 64 6.05 15.41 15.81
N SER A 65 6.78 14.33 16.08
CA SER A 65 6.19 13.10 16.62
C SER A 65 6.87 12.68 17.91
#